data_cd66b17e550b2f8c4834a45d3146eb19
#
_entry.id   cd66b17e550b2f8c4834a45d3146eb19
#
_cell.length_a   1.000
_cell.length_b   1.000
_cell.length_c   1.000
_cell.angle_alpha   90.00
_cell.angle_beta   90.00
_cell.angle_gamma   90.00
#
_symmetry.space_group_name_H-M   'P 1'
#
loop_
_entity.id
_entity.type
_entity.pdbx_description
1 polymer ?
#
loop_
_entity_poly.entity_id
_entity_poly.type
_entity_poly.pdbx_seq_one_letter_code
_entity_poly.pdbx_strand_id
1 'polypeptide(L)'
;MDAVFVDGAVTVDGVVPTCVKALPPGGRLVANAVTIEGEQALVAWQKQLGGSLTRIAVERADALGSFTTWRPALPVVQWSLRKSGHEQE
;
A
#
# COMPACT_ATOMS: atom_id res chain seq x y z
N MET A 1 2.21 -12.51 14.73
CA MET A 1 1.89 -11.95 13.41
C MET A 1 3.04 -11.11 12.92
N ASP A 2 3.56 -11.46 11.73
CA ASP A 2 4.75 -10.79 11.20
C ASP A 2 4.41 -9.72 10.18
N ALA A 3 3.22 -9.73 9.65
CA ALA A 3 2.81 -8.78 8.62
C ALA A 3 1.33 -8.44 8.76
N VAL A 4 1.00 -7.21 8.42
CA VAL A 4 -0.38 -6.72 8.35
C VAL A 4 -0.59 -6.11 6.98
N PHE A 5 -1.69 -6.46 6.34
CA PHE A 5 -2.08 -5.90 5.06
C PHE A 5 -3.30 -5.02 5.23
N VAL A 6 -3.22 -3.79 4.73
CA VAL A 6 -4.33 -2.84 4.77
C VAL A 6 -4.72 -2.53 3.33
N ASP A 7 -5.97 -2.80 3.00
CA ASP A 7 -6.45 -2.61 1.63
C ASP A 7 -7.73 -1.80 1.68
N GLY A 8 -7.66 -0.58 1.17
CA GLY A 8 -8.82 0.29 1.11
C GLY A 8 -9.15 1.05 2.39
N ALA A 9 -8.66 0.61 3.53
CA ALA A 9 -8.98 1.25 4.81
C ALA A 9 -7.94 2.26 5.25
N VAL A 10 -6.98 2.57 4.41
CA VAL A 10 -5.85 3.43 4.77
C VAL A 10 -6.29 4.86 5.06
N THR A 11 -7.45 5.29 4.55
CA THR A 11 -7.99 6.62 4.82
C THR A 11 -8.82 6.68 6.09
N VAL A 12 -9.07 5.55 6.73
CA VAL A 12 -9.86 5.51 7.96
C VAL A 12 -8.98 5.92 9.14
N ASP A 13 -9.47 6.87 9.93
CA ASP A 13 -8.72 7.37 11.07
C ASP A 13 -8.40 6.23 12.04
N GLY A 14 -7.15 6.19 12.49
CA GLY A 14 -6.71 5.26 13.50
C GLY A 14 -6.28 3.90 12.99
N VAL A 15 -6.56 3.56 11.73
CA VAL A 15 -6.23 2.23 11.21
C VAL A 15 -4.73 2.04 11.14
N VAL A 16 -4.01 2.97 10.51
CA VAL A 16 -2.56 2.82 10.34
C VAL A 16 -1.84 2.85 11.70
N PRO A 17 -2.10 3.83 12.57
CA PRO A 17 -1.42 3.81 13.88
C PRO A 17 -1.71 2.54 14.67
N THR A 18 -2.94 2.03 14.63
CA THR A 18 -3.29 0.81 15.34
C THR A 18 -2.53 -0.38 14.78
N CYS A 19 -2.44 -0.48 13.47
CA CYS A 19 -1.73 -1.58 12.81
C CYS A 19 -0.24 -1.53 13.13
N VAL A 20 0.37 -0.36 13.06
CA VAL A 20 1.79 -0.21 13.37
C VAL A 20 2.08 -0.58 14.81
N LYS A 21 1.21 -0.14 15.73
CA LYS A 21 1.39 -0.43 17.13
C LYS A 21 1.29 -1.92 17.41
N ALA A 22 0.44 -2.63 16.67
CA ALA A 22 0.24 -4.06 16.86
C ALA A 22 1.37 -4.91 16.30
N LEU A 23 2.21 -4.36 15.43
CA LEU A 23 3.30 -5.13 14.84
C LEU A 23 4.40 -5.38 15.85
N PRO A 24 4.97 -6.59 15.86
CA PRO A 24 6.19 -6.82 16.63
C PRO A 24 7.37 -6.14 15.94
N PRO A 25 8.47 -5.96 16.67
CA PRO A 25 9.70 -5.47 16.03
C PRO A 25 10.06 -6.36 14.83
N GLY A 26 10.43 -5.74 13.72
CA GLY A 26 10.72 -6.46 12.49
C GLY A 26 9.49 -6.83 11.67
N GLY A 27 8.30 -6.59 12.19
CA GLY A 27 7.07 -6.86 11.45
C GLY A 27 6.88 -5.89 10.30
N ARG A 28 6.03 -6.25 9.37
CA ARG A 28 5.82 -5.48 8.14
C ARG A 28 4.37 -5.06 7.98
N LEU A 29 4.19 -3.81 7.57
CA LEU A 29 2.89 -3.29 7.16
C LEU A 29 2.94 -3.08 5.65
N VAL A 30 1.94 -3.58 4.95
CA VAL A 30 1.78 -3.34 3.53
C VAL A 30 0.39 -2.78 3.32
N ALA A 31 0.31 -1.61 2.70
CA ALA A 31 -0.95 -0.95 2.44
C ALA A 31 -1.05 -0.57 0.97
N ASN A 32 -2.21 -0.83 0.39
CA ASN A 32 -2.45 -0.57 -1.03
C ASN A 32 -3.57 0.44 -1.21
N ALA A 33 -3.48 1.22 -2.27
CA ALA A 33 -4.51 2.17 -2.63
C ALA A 33 -4.67 2.22 -4.13
N VAL A 34 -5.92 2.31 -4.60
CA VAL A 34 -6.22 2.50 -6.01
C VAL A 34 -6.93 3.83 -6.26
N THR A 35 -7.18 4.61 -5.21
CA THR A 35 -7.79 5.92 -5.31
C THR A 35 -6.77 7.02 -5.04
N ILE A 36 -7.05 8.22 -5.53
CA ILE A 36 -6.18 9.36 -5.25
C ILE A 36 -6.16 9.67 -3.75
N GLU A 37 -7.33 9.60 -3.10
CA GLU A 37 -7.40 9.84 -1.67
C GLU A 37 -6.57 8.84 -0.88
N GLY A 38 -6.66 7.56 -1.25
CA GLY A 38 -5.84 6.53 -0.62
C GLY A 38 -4.37 6.75 -0.89
N GLU A 39 -4.00 7.10 -2.12
CA GLU A 39 -2.62 7.39 -2.47
C GLU A 39 -2.08 8.55 -1.63
N GLN A 40 -2.86 9.62 -1.48
CA GLN A 40 -2.45 10.77 -0.67
C GLN A 40 -2.18 10.36 0.77
N ALA A 41 -3.04 9.48 1.32
CA ALA A 41 -2.84 8.98 2.67
C ALA A 41 -1.55 8.18 2.78
N LEU A 42 -1.27 7.32 1.81
CA LEU A 42 -0.05 6.52 1.82
C LEU A 42 1.20 7.38 1.71
N VAL A 43 1.15 8.41 0.86
CA VAL A 43 2.28 9.34 0.73
C VAL A 43 2.53 10.05 2.06
N ALA A 44 1.47 10.50 2.72
CA ALA A 44 1.61 11.19 4.02
C ALA A 44 2.22 10.27 5.07
N TRP A 45 1.76 9.02 5.14
CA TRP A 45 2.30 8.06 6.09
C TRP A 45 3.76 7.72 5.79
N GLN A 46 4.09 7.57 4.49
CA GLN A 46 5.45 7.28 4.10
C GLN A 46 6.39 8.43 4.50
N LYS A 47 5.94 9.67 4.35
CA LYS A 47 6.76 10.81 4.77
C LYS A 47 6.96 10.85 6.27
N GLN A 48 5.98 10.40 7.03
CA GLN A 48 6.04 10.45 8.48
C GLN A 48 6.78 9.25 9.07
N LEU A 49 6.59 8.06 8.53
CA LEU A 49 7.09 6.82 9.11
C LEU A 49 8.19 6.15 8.28
N GLY A 50 8.42 6.61 7.07
CA GLY A 50 9.39 5.98 6.19
C GLY A 50 8.80 4.80 5.44
N GLY A 51 9.65 3.94 4.97
CA GLY A 51 9.25 2.82 4.13
C GLY A 51 9.31 3.16 2.67
N SER A 52 8.80 2.28 1.82
CA SER A 52 8.89 2.44 0.37
C SER A 52 7.51 2.56 -0.26
N LEU A 53 7.44 3.38 -1.30
CA LEU A 53 6.25 3.53 -2.13
C LEU A 53 6.55 2.96 -3.49
N THR A 54 5.62 2.17 -4.01
CA THR A 54 5.72 1.57 -5.34
C THR A 54 4.40 1.76 -6.06
N ARG A 55 4.47 2.21 -7.31
CA ARG A 55 3.27 2.26 -8.16
C ARG A 55 3.37 1.13 -9.17
N ILE A 56 2.30 0.36 -9.29
CA ILE A 56 2.23 -0.78 -10.19
C ILE A 56 1.11 -0.53 -11.19
N ALA A 57 1.44 -0.53 -12.47
CA ALA A 57 0.46 -0.38 -13.55
C ALA A 57 0.55 -1.60 -14.45
N VAL A 58 -0.58 -2.19 -14.76
CA VAL A 58 -0.66 -3.42 -15.54
C VAL A 58 -1.72 -3.26 -16.62
N GLU A 59 -1.38 -3.69 -17.83
CA GLU A 59 -2.32 -3.78 -18.92
C GLU A 59 -2.31 -5.20 -19.46
N ARG A 60 -3.48 -5.69 -19.85
CA ARG A 60 -3.62 -7.02 -20.41
C ARG A 60 -4.26 -6.93 -21.78
N ALA A 61 -3.80 -7.78 -22.68
CA ALA A 61 -4.43 -7.89 -23.98
C ALA A 61 -5.80 -8.54 -23.81
N ASP A 62 -6.81 -7.97 -24.47
CA ASP A 62 -8.17 -8.44 -24.35
C ASP A 62 -8.92 -8.16 -25.65
N ALA A 63 -10.00 -8.86 -25.86
CA ALA A 63 -10.79 -8.73 -27.09
C ALA A 63 -11.51 -7.40 -27.15
N LEU A 64 -11.56 -6.82 -28.33
CA LEU A 64 -12.37 -5.65 -28.66
C LEU A 64 -13.01 -5.93 -30.00
N GLY A 65 -14.21 -6.53 -29.98
CA GLY A 65 -14.83 -7.05 -31.18
C GLY A 65 -13.97 -8.15 -31.78
N SER A 66 -13.62 -8.01 -33.04
CA SER A 66 -12.73 -8.96 -33.74
C SER A 66 -11.25 -8.54 -33.61
N PHE A 67 -10.98 -7.46 -32.90
CA PHE A 67 -9.61 -6.97 -32.69
C PHE A 67 -9.15 -7.26 -31.27
N THR A 68 -7.91 -6.90 -30.98
CA THR A 68 -7.32 -7.04 -29.65
C THR A 68 -6.86 -5.66 -29.19
N THR A 69 -7.07 -5.37 -27.94
CA THR A 69 -6.65 -4.10 -27.34
C THR A 69 -5.94 -4.36 -26.02
N TRP A 70 -5.26 -3.34 -25.54
CA TRP A 70 -4.73 -3.34 -24.19
C TRP A 70 -5.78 -2.79 -23.24
N ARG A 71 -6.10 -3.56 -22.23
CA ARG A 71 -7.09 -3.14 -21.22
C ARG A 71 -6.35 -2.89 -19.91
N PRO A 72 -6.28 -1.62 -19.46
CA PRO A 72 -5.55 -1.31 -18.24
C PRO A 72 -6.35 -1.71 -17.00
N ALA A 73 -5.64 -2.20 -16.00
CA ALA A 73 -6.16 -2.30 -14.65
C ALA A 73 -5.94 -0.95 -13.94
N LEU A 74 -6.65 -0.74 -12.85
CA LEU A 74 -6.39 0.46 -12.05
C LEU A 74 -4.97 0.38 -11.49
N PRO A 75 -4.20 1.48 -11.59
CA PRO A 75 -2.89 1.51 -10.96
C PRO A 75 -3.01 1.36 -9.46
N VAL A 76 -2.08 0.64 -8.87
CA VAL A 76 -2.05 0.41 -7.41
C VAL A 76 -0.81 1.10 -6.86
N VAL A 77 -0.99 1.90 -5.80
CA VAL A 77 0.13 2.42 -5.02
C VAL A 77 0.24 1.58 -3.76
N GLN A 78 1.43 1.11 -3.49
CA GLN A 78 1.71 0.27 -2.33
C GLN A 78 2.75 0.94 -1.45
N TRP A 79 2.44 1.00 -0.16
CA TRP A 79 3.38 1.44 0.87
C TRP A 79 3.77 0.24 1.70
N SER A 80 5.08 0.03 1.86
CA SER A 80 5.61 -1.06 2.64
C SER A 80 6.51 -0.49 3.73
N LEU A 81 6.21 -0.84 4.97
CA LEU A 81 6.94 -0.36 6.13
C LEU A 81 7.36 -1.56 6.97
N ARG A 82 8.63 -1.63 7.32
CA ARG A 82 9.11 -2.61 8.29
C ARG A 82 9.33 -1.89 9.62
N LYS A 83 8.70 -2.40 10.66
CA LYS A 83 8.84 -1.83 11.99
C LYS A 83 10.25 -2.10 12.49
N SER A 84 10.89 -1.07 13.03
CA SER A 84 12.26 -1.19 13.52
C SER A 84 12.36 -2.24 14.62
N GLY A 85 13.41 -3.05 14.56
CA GLY A 85 13.72 -4.02 15.61
C GLY A 85 14.55 -3.43 16.73
N HIS A 86 15.04 -2.18 16.55
CA HIS A 86 15.89 -1.52 17.53
C HIS A 86 15.23 -0.23 17.92
N GLU A 87 14.47 -0.32 18.90
CA GLU A 87 13.78 0.87 19.34
C GLU A 87 14.63 1.71 20.16
N GLN A 88 15.43 1.25 20.30
CA GLN A 88 16.18 1.80 21.03
C GLN A 88 17.33 2.19 20.92
N GLU A 89 17.17 1.85 20.48
CA GLU A 89 18.18 2.07 20.46
C GLU A 89 18.68 2.82 20.70
#